data_2755359cbd834db5d79796cda6c715ff
#
_entry.id   2755359cbd834db5d79796cda6c715ff
#
_cell.length_a   1.000
_cell.length_b   1.000
_cell.length_c   1.000
_cell.angle_alpha   90.00
_cell.angle_beta   90.00
_cell.angle_gamma   90.00
#
_symmetry.space_group_name_H-M   'P 1'
#
loop_
_entity.id
_entity.type
_entity.pdbx_description
1 polymer ?
#
loop_
_entity_poly.entity_id
_entity_poly.type
_entity_poly.pdbx_seq_one_letter_code
_entity_poly.pdbx_strand_id
1 'polypeptide(L)'
;DIIKIGGKWETSFKFIWERFVIWLNNLFSKKNLFTVSIANTGFNITETSQFKEADIIHLHWINQGLLSISGIKEIFSSGKPIVWTMHDMWECTSICHHAYSCDAFKTICRNCPMLRFPHSKDLSYHVFKKKETLFRNVPINIVSVSKWLAGLAKSSTLIKDKHIEVIPNTLSLDDFTIFDKQESRQTLNLPKEKFIILFG
;
A
#
# COMPACT_ATOMS: atom_id res chain seq x y z
N ASP A 1 12.72 -19.00 2.42
CA ASP A 1 11.65 -19.79 1.75
C ASP A 1 10.44 -18.92 1.50
N ILE A 2 9.81 -19.07 0.33
CA ILE A 2 8.57 -18.37 -0.01
C ILE A 2 7.40 -19.26 0.39
N ILE A 3 6.52 -18.76 1.24
CA ILE A 3 5.33 -19.49 1.67
C ILE A 3 4.09 -18.76 1.17
N LYS A 4 3.24 -19.51 0.48
CA LYS A 4 1.95 -19.01 0.02
C LYS A 4 0.91 -19.16 1.13
N ILE A 5 0.28 -18.06 1.51
CA ILE A 5 -0.81 -18.06 2.48
C ILE A 5 -2.15 -18.21 1.73
N GLY A 6 -2.92 -19.19 2.13
CA GLY A 6 -4.24 -19.47 1.56
C GLY A 6 -4.24 -20.12 0.17
N GLY A 7 -5.34 -20.77 -0.15
CA GLY A 7 -5.60 -21.34 -1.46
C GLY A 7 -6.04 -20.28 -2.48
N LYS A 8 -5.97 -20.62 -3.77
CA LYS A 8 -6.40 -19.74 -4.89
C LYS A 8 -7.83 -19.22 -4.70
N TRP A 9 -8.75 -20.08 -4.32
CA TRP A 9 -10.16 -19.73 -4.10
C TRP A 9 -10.36 -18.79 -2.92
N GLU A 10 -9.67 -19.02 -1.80
CA GLU A 10 -9.75 -18.18 -0.62
C GLU A 10 -9.21 -16.77 -0.87
N THR A 11 -8.06 -16.68 -1.53
CA THR A 11 -7.47 -15.39 -1.94
C THR A 11 -8.41 -14.63 -2.86
N SER A 12 -8.97 -15.32 -3.88
CA SER A 12 -9.94 -14.71 -4.80
C SER A 12 -11.21 -14.24 -4.08
N PHE A 13 -11.72 -15.04 -3.15
CA PHE A 13 -12.91 -14.67 -2.36
C PHE A 13 -12.67 -13.42 -1.53
N LYS A 14 -11.54 -13.34 -0.79
CA LYS A 14 -11.19 -12.15 0.02
C LYS A 14 -11.05 -10.89 -0.85
N PHE A 15 -10.39 -11.01 -2.00
CA PHE A 15 -10.28 -9.92 -2.97
C PHE A 15 -11.66 -9.45 -3.46
N ILE A 16 -12.51 -10.37 -3.93
CA ILE A 16 -13.85 -10.06 -4.44
C ILE A 16 -14.73 -9.48 -3.33
N TRP A 17 -14.64 -10.02 -2.11
CA TRP A 17 -15.38 -9.52 -0.96
C TRP A 17 -15.06 -8.06 -0.65
N GLU A 18 -13.79 -7.69 -0.62
CA GLU A 18 -13.40 -6.30 -0.41
C GLU A 18 -13.97 -5.39 -1.51
N ARG A 19 -13.85 -5.79 -2.79
CA ARG A 19 -14.44 -5.05 -3.93
C ARG A 19 -15.95 -4.91 -3.82
N PHE A 20 -16.63 -5.98 -3.43
CA PHE A 20 -18.07 -5.99 -3.23
C PHE A 20 -18.49 -5.00 -2.12
N VAL A 21 -17.81 -4.98 -0.99
CA VAL A 21 -18.09 -4.03 0.10
C VAL A 21 -17.86 -2.59 -0.35
N ILE A 22 -16.78 -2.31 -1.08
CA ILE A 22 -16.52 -0.98 -1.65
C ILE A 22 -17.65 -0.59 -2.62
N TRP A 23 -18.04 -1.48 -3.52
CA TRP A 23 -19.10 -1.27 -4.50
C TRP A 23 -20.45 -0.97 -3.85
N LEU A 24 -20.84 -1.71 -2.80
CA LEU A 24 -22.04 -1.44 -2.01
C LEU A 24 -21.99 -0.05 -1.36
N ASN A 25 -20.89 0.28 -0.67
CA ASN A 25 -20.73 1.58 0.00
C ASN A 25 -20.59 2.75 -0.99
N ASN A 26 -20.23 2.47 -2.24
CA ASN A 26 -20.15 3.43 -3.33
C ASN A 26 -21.45 3.47 -4.17
N LEU A 27 -22.57 3.05 -3.58
CA LEU A 27 -23.91 2.98 -4.19
C LEU A 27 -23.87 2.32 -5.57
N PHE A 28 -23.34 1.09 -5.61
CA PHE A 28 -23.22 0.24 -6.80
C PHE A 28 -22.37 0.84 -7.94
N SER A 29 -21.53 1.84 -7.63
CA SER A 29 -20.63 2.44 -8.59
C SER A 29 -19.32 1.67 -8.71
N LYS A 30 -18.84 1.50 -9.94
CA LYS A 30 -17.53 0.95 -10.25
C LYS A 30 -16.42 2.02 -10.23
N LYS A 31 -16.76 3.30 -9.96
CA LYS A 31 -15.78 4.39 -9.93
C LYS A 31 -14.68 4.07 -8.92
N ASN A 32 -13.44 4.12 -9.37
CA ASN A 32 -12.23 3.89 -8.56
C ASN A 32 -12.20 2.57 -7.77
N LEU A 33 -12.98 1.55 -8.18
CA LEU A 33 -13.14 0.29 -7.45
C LEU A 33 -11.79 -0.43 -7.18
N PHE A 34 -10.81 -0.25 -8.07
CA PHE A 34 -9.49 -0.90 -7.98
C PHE A 34 -8.37 0.05 -7.55
N THR A 35 -8.67 1.34 -7.36
CA THR A 35 -7.68 2.34 -6.92
C THR A 35 -7.77 2.66 -5.43
N VAL A 36 -8.68 1.98 -4.72
CA VAL A 36 -8.86 2.12 -3.28
C VAL A 36 -8.87 0.74 -2.60
N SER A 37 -8.43 0.69 -1.35
CA SER A 37 -8.47 -0.50 -0.49
C SER A 37 -8.92 -0.12 0.91
N ILE A 38 -9.78 -0.96 1.50
CA ILE A 38 -10.35 -0.72 2.84
C ILE A 38 -9.86 -1.73 3.88
N ALA A 39 -9.13 -2.76 3.44
CA ALA A 39 -8.54 -3.80 4.28
C ALA A 39 -9.54 -4.36 5.31
N ASN A 40 -10.77 -4.67 4.85
CA ASN A 40 -11.85 -5.19 5.70
C ASN A 40 -11.84 -6.71 5.82
N THR A 41 -10.99 -7.39 5.07
CA THR A 41 -10.78 -8.83 5.07
C THR A 41 -9.31 -9.16 4.83
N GLY A 42 -8.86 -10.33 5.28
CA GLY A 42 -7.48 -10.77 5.13
C GLY A 42 -7.26 -12.12 5.79
N PHE A 43 -6.01 -12.58 5.76
CA PHE A 43 -5.57 -13.79 6.45
C PHE A 43 -5.09 -13.46 7.85
N ASN A 44 -5.24 -14.39 8.78
CA ASN A 44 -4.54 -14.33 10.05
C ASN A 44 -3.16 -14.99 9.89
N ILE A 45 -2.11 -14.19 9.86
CA ILE A 45 -0.74 -14.66 9.73
C ILE A 45 -0.06 -14.91 11.08
N THR A 46 -0.62 -14.39 12.19
CA THR A 46 0.01 -14.47 13.51
C THR A 46 0.05 -15.90 14.05
N GLU A 47 -0.81 -16.78 13.52
CA GLU A 47 -0.86 -18.20 13.90
C GLU A 47 0.16 -19.07 13.14
N THR A 48 0.78 -18.55 12.08
CA THR A 48 1.77 -19.31 11.30
C THR A 48 3.06 -19.54 12.10
N SER A 49 3.74 -20.67 11.82
CA SER A 49 5.05 -20.96 12.45
C SER A 49 6.07 -19.88 12.12
N GLN A 50 6.09 -19.40 10.85
CA GLN A 50 7.01 -18.37 10.38
C GLN A 50 6.83 -17.05 11.13
N PHE A 51 5.57 -16.65 11.40
CA PHE A 51 5.31 -15.46 12.21
C PHE A 51 5.79 -15.66 13.66
N LYS A 52 5.51 -16.83 14.25
CA LYS A 52 5.90 -17.14 15.64
C LYS A 52 7.42 -17.17 15.83
N GLU A 53 8.16 -17.69 14.85
CA GLU A 53 9.62 -17.82 14.86
C GLU A 53 10.36 -16.55 14.44
N ALA A 54 9.71 -15.62 13.73
CA ALA A 54 10.35 -14.40 13.25
C ALA A 54 10.75 -13.45 14.40
N ASP A 55 11.94 -12.90 14.33
CA ASP A 55 12.42 -11.85 15.24
C ASP A 55 11.89 -10.46 14.87
N ILE A 56 11.69 -10.21 13.57
CA ILE A 56 11.22 -8.94 13.01
C ILE A 56 10.14 -9.21 11.97
N ILE A 57 9.10 -8.40 11.96
CA ILE A 57 8.05 -8.46 10.94
C ILE A 57 8.26 -7.31 9.95
N HIS A 58 8.53 -7.66 8.70
CA HIS A 58 8.66 -6.69 7.63
C HIS A 58 7.43 -6.72 6.73
N LEU A 59 6.66 -5.64 6.74
CA LEU A 59 5.47 -5.49 5.91
C LEU A 59 5.81 -4.72 4.64
N HIS A 60 5.28 -5.19 3.52
CA HIS A 60 5.25 -4.51 2.25
C HIS A 60 3.79 -4.24 1.86
N TRP A 61 3.46 -4.28 0.60
CA TRP A 61 2.10 -4.08 0.13
C TRP A 61 1.15 -5.19 0.61
N ILE A 62 0.21 -4.86 1.52
CA ILE A 62 -0.61 -5.83 2.27
C ILE A 62 -2.08 -5.83 1.85
N ASN A 63 -2.43 -5.07 0.83
CA ASN A 63 -3.80 -4.82 0.43
C ASN A 63 -4.43 -5.97 -0.38
N GLN A 64 -5.62 -5.72 -0.91
CA GLN A 64 -6.38 -6.64 -1.78
C GLN A 64 -6.68 -8.00 -1.14
N GLY A 65 -7.04 -8.00 0.13
CA GLY A 65 -7.46 -9.20 0.85
C GLY A 65 -6.31 -10.01 1.47
N LEU A 66 -5.06 -9.50 1.46
CA LEU A 66 -3.96 -10.15 2.16
C LEU A 66 -4.05 -9.96 3.66
N LEU A 67 -4.09 -8.72 4.15
CA LEU A 67 -4.31 -8.42 5.57
C LEU A 67 -5.52 -7.49 5.76
N SER A 68 -6.25 -7.71 6.85
CA SER A 68 -7.28 -6.78 7.31
C SER A 68 -6.71 -5.81 8.35
N ILE A 69 -7.40 -4.68 8.59
CA ILE A 69 -7.04 -3.75 9.67
C ILE A 69 -7.00 -4.47 11.03
N SER A 70 -7.90 -5.43 11.28
CA SER A 70 -7.87 -6.26 12.48
C SER A 70 -6.64 -7.16 12.52
N GLY A 71 -6.28 -7.82 11.42
CA GLY A 71 -5.07 -8.63 11.34
C GLY A 71 -3.78 -7.81 11.54
N ILE A 72 -3.73 -6.59 10.98
CA ILE A 72 -2.60 -5.67 11.24
C ILE A 72 -2.54 -5.31 12.73
N LYS A 73 -3.68 -5.08 13.37
CA LYS A 73 -3.74 -4.82 14.82
C LYS A 73 -3.19 -5.99 15.62
N GLU A 74 -3.49 -7.23 15.26
CA GLU A 74 -2.94 -8.43 15.89
C GLU A 74 -1.43 -8.51 15.72
N ILE A 75 -0.91 -8.21 14.50
CA ILE A 75 0.53 -8.11 14.25
C ILE A 75 1.17 -7.05 15.17
N PHE A 76 0.58 -5.87 15.29
CA PHE A 76 1.09 -4.80 16.16
C PHE A 76 1.05 -5.19 17.65
N SER A 77 0.06 -5.99 18.03
CA SER A 77 -0.11 -6.47 19.42
C SER A 77 0.83 -7.62 19.78
N SER A 78 1.57 -8.20 18.83
CA SER A 78 2.48 -9.32 19.08
C SER A 78 3.71 -8.94 19.87
N GLY A 79 4.03 -7.64 19.99
CA GLY A 79 5.24 -7.13 20.64
C GLY A 79 6.51 -7.27 19.79
N LYS A 80 6.45 -7.86 18.61
CA LYS A 80 7.60 -7.99 17.71
C LYS A 80 7.94 -6.64 17.05
N PRO A 81 9.24 -6.35 16.81
CA PRO A 81 9.65 -5.19 16.01
C PRO A 81 9.03 -5.22 14.62
N ILE A 82 8.49 -4.08 14.17
CA ILE A 82 7.81 -3.99 12.89
C ILE A 82 8.49 -2.93 12.03
N VAL A 83 8.80 -3.32 10.80
CA VAL A 83 9.21 -2.43 9.71
C VAL A 83 8.13 -2.49 8.62
N TRP A 84 7.69 -1.34 8.12
CA TRP A 84 6.71 -1.28 7.04
C TRP A 84 7.23 -0.43 5.89
N THR A 85 7.52 -1.08 4.76
CA THR A 85 7.94 -0.38 3.53
C THR A 85 6.74 0.06 2.73
N MET A 86 6.61 1.36 2.57
CA MET A 86 5.58 2.01 1.74
C MET A 86 5.99 1.96 0.27
N HIS A 87 5.12 1.40 -0.57
CA HIS A 87 5.25 1.42 -2.03
C HIS A 87 4.28 2.41 -2.69
N ASP A 88 3.26 2.83 -1.96
CA ASP A 88 2.27 3.83 -2.34
C ASP A 88 1.84 4.66 -1.12
N MET A 89 0.75 5.40 -1.22
CA MET A 89 0.28 6.28 -0.15
C MET A 89 -0.72 5.62 0.80
N TRP A 90 -1.03 4.32 0.67
CA TRP A 90 -2.13 3.73 1.44
C TRP A 90 -1.92 3.85 2.95
N GLU A 91 -0.71 3.68 3.45
CA GLU A 91 -0.38 3.77 4.87
C GLU A 91 -0.69 5.17 5.43
N CYS A 92 -0.45 6.21 4.64
CA CYS A 92 -0.63 7.61 5.04
C CYS A 92 -1.98 8.22 4.64
N THR A 93 -2.80 7.50 3.85
CA THR A 93 -4.17 7.91 3.49
C THR A 93 -5.22 7.07 4.22
N SER A 94 -6.49 7.26 3.91
CA SER A 94 -7.56 6.38 4.36
C SER A 94 -7.67 5.13 3.50
N ILE A 95 -8.10 5.31 2.25
CA ILE A 95 -8.46 4.21 1.33
C ILE A 95 -7.70 4.23 0.01
N CYS A 96 -7.16 5.39 -0.40
CA CYS A 96 -6.54 5.54 -1.72
C CYS A 96 -5.06 5.19 -1.72
N HIS A 97 -4.60 4.58 -2.81
CA HIS A 97 -3.19 4.27 -3.04
C HIS A 97 -2.41 5.49 -3.55
N HIS A 98 -3.11 6.48 -4.12
CA HIS A 98 -2.55 7.78 -4.51
C HIS A 98 -3.58 8.87 -4.26
N ALA A 99 -3.17 9.96 -3.59
CA ALA A 99 -4.08 11.04 -3.22
C ALA A 99 -4.30 12.08 -4.34
N TYR A 100 -3.47 12.07 -5.38
CA TYR A 100 -3.46 13.09 -6.46
C TYR A 100 -3.39 14.51 -5.86
N SER A 101 -4.39 15.34 -6.12
CA SER A 101 -4.51 16.70 -5.58
C SER A 101 -5.24 16.78 -4.22
N CYS A 102 -5.61 15.65 -3.62
CA CYS A 102 -6.33 15.62 -2.35
C CYS A 102 -5.37 15.70 -1.16
N ASP A 103 -5.54 16.70 -0.32
CA ASP A 103 -4.73 16.94 0.88
C ASP A 103 -5.41 16.49 2.20
N ALA A 104 -6.56 15.81 2.12
CA ALA A 104 -7.34 15.43 3.31
C ALA A 104 -6.57 14.52 4.28
N PHE A 105 -5.59 13.74 3.81
CA PHE A 105 -4.75 12.88 4.65
C PHE A 105 -3.87 13.67 5.63
N LYS A 106 -3.62 14.95 5.37
CA LYS A 106 -2.87 15.84 6.27
C LYS A 106 -3.67 16.23 7.51
N THR A 107 -4.98 16.04 7.48
CA THR A 107 -5.90 16.33 8.59
C THR A 107 -6.79 15.13 8.90
N ILE A 108 -7.90 14.96 8.17
CA ILE A 108 -8.82 13.84 8.30
C ILE A 108 -9.42 13.51 6.93
N CYS A 109 -9.30 12.26 6.49
CA CYS A 109 -9.94 11.82 5.26
C CYS A 109 -11.46 11.76 5.46
N ARG A 110 -12.16 12.54 4.65
CA ARG A 110 -13.62 12.60 4.51
C ARG A 110 -13.95 13.35 3.24
N ASN A 111 -15.20 13.33 2.79
CA ASN A 111 -15.61 13.94 1.50
C ASN A 111 -14.70 13.46 0.36
N CYS A 112 -14.47 12.14 0.30
CA CYS A 112 -13.41 11.56 -0.52
C CYS A 112 -13.74 11.65 -2.02
N PRO A 113 -12.89 12.31 -2.84
CA PRO A 113 -13.12 12.45 -4.29
C PRO A 113 -13.07 11.12 -5.04
N MET A 114 -12.50 10.07 -4.43
CA MET A 114 -12.47 8.71 -4.99
C MET A 114 -13.83 8.02 -4.93
N LEU A 115 -14.73 8.45 -4.06
CA LEU A 115 -16.09 7.91 -3.95
C LEU A 115 -17.07 8.63 -4.90
N ARG A 116 -18.15 7.97 -5.24
CA ARG A 116 -19.20 8.55 -6.09
C ARG A 116 -19.97 9.65 -5.35
N PHE A 117 -20.21 9.46 -4.05
CA PHE A 117 -20.98 10.37 -3.20
C PHE A 117 -20.15 10.76 -1.98
N PRO A 118 -19.22 11.72 -2.11
CA PRO A 118 -18.42 12.22 -1.00
C PRO A 118 -19.32 12.87 0.06
N HIS A 119 -19.10 12.55 1.33
CA HIS A 119 -19.74 13.23 2.47
C HIS A 119 -18.90 13.13 3.74
N SER A 120 -19.26 13.88 4.77
CA SER A 120 -18.45 14.03 5.98
C SER A 120 -18.19 12.75 6.78
N LYS A 121 -19.04 11.74 6.65
CA LYS A 121 -18.93 10.42 7.28
C LYS A 121 -18.96 9.29 6.25
N ASP A 122 -18.37 9.50 5.08
CA ASP A 122 -18.28 8.49 4.04
C ASP A 122 -17.34 7.31 4.42
N LEU A 123 -17.21 6.34 3.52
CA LEU A 123 -16.36 5.17 3.72
C LEU A 123 -14.93 5.55 4.10
N SER A 124 -14.39 6.63 3.50
CA SER A 124 -13.03 7.08 3.81
C SER A 124 -12.89 7.58 5.24
N TYR A 125 -13.90 8.28 5.77
CA TYR A 125 -13.91 8.71 7.17
C TYR A 125 -13.86 7.51 8.13
N HIS A 126 -14.68 6.51 7.89
CA HIS A 126 -14.74 5.33 8.77
C HIS A 126 -13.43 4.51 8.75
N VAL A 127 -12.84 4.33 7.57
CA VAL A 127 -11.55 3.65 7.46
C VAL A 127 -10.43 4.49 8.07
N PHE A 128 -10.43 5.81 7.86
CA PHE A 128 -9.47 6.71 8.50
C PHE A 128 -9.48 6.57 10.03
N LYS A 129 -10.66 6.59 10.65
CA LYS A 129 -10.79 6.45 12.12
C LYS A 129 -10.29 5.09 12.63
N LYS A 130 -10.48 4.02 11.86
CA LYS A 130 -9.92 2.71 12.19
C LYS A 130 -8.39 2.73 12.12
N LYS A 131 -7.81 3.34 11.07
CA LYS A 131 -6.36 3.46 10.91
C LYS A 131 -5.74 4.42 11.96
N GLU A 132 -6.41 5.51 12.29
CA GLU A 132 -6.01 6.40 13.37
C GLU A 132 -5.89 5.65 14.72
N THR A 133 -6.84 4.78 15.02
CA THR A 133 -6.79 3.93 16.21
C THR A 133 -5.70 2.86 16.09
N LEU A 134 -5.52 2.28 14.89
CA LEU A 134 -4.50 1.27 14.61
C LEU A 134 -3.08 1.80 14.84
N PHE A 135 -2.76 3.01 14.31
CA PHE A 135 -1.41 3.57 14.40
C PHE A 135 -1.12 4.30 15.71
N ARG A 136 -2.15 4.56 16.53
CA ARG A 136 -2.00 5.30 17.79
C ARG A 136 -1.06 4.53 18.74
N ASN A 137 0.00 5.22 19.18
CA ASN A 137 0.97 4.71 20.17
C ASN A 137 1.64 3.38 19.81
N VAL A 138 1.66 2.99 18.54
CA VAL A 138 2.34 1.77 18.09
C VAL A 138 3.75 2.13 17.62
N PRO A 139 4.79 1.50 18.16
CA PRO A 139 6.18 1.72 17.75
C PRO A 139 6.47 0.94 16.46
N ILE A 140 6.23 1.55 15.31
CA ILE A 140 6.57 0.99 14.00
C ILE A 140 7.61 1.87 13.31
N ASN A 141 8.49 1.24 12.53
CA ASN A 141 9.42 1.91 11.65
C ASN A 141 8.87 1.89 10.23
N ILE A 142 8.75 3.06 9.63
CA ILE A 142 8.29 3.22 8.23
C ILE A 142 9.51 3.39 7.34
N VAL A 143 9.58 2.62 6.27
CA VAL A 143 10.53 2.80 5.18
C VAL A 143 9.78 3.37 3.98
N SER A 144 10.31 4.43 3.41
CA SER A 144 9.77 5.02 2.17
C SER A 144 10.75 4.81 1.04
N VAL A 145 10.27 4.34 -0.10
CA VAL A 145 11.11 4.06 -1.28
C VAL A 145 11.56 5.32 -2.02
N SER A 146 11.11 6.50 -1.60
CA SER A 146 11.54 7.78 -2.19
C SER A 146 11.40 8.94 -1.22
N LYS A 147 12.20 10.00 -1.42
CA LYS A 147 12.10 11.26 -0.66
C LYS A 147 10.72 11.93 -0.82
N TRP A 148 10.12 11.81 -2.01
CA TRP A 148 8.78 12.34 -2.28
C TRP A 148 7.73 11.66 -1.38
N LEU A 149 7.68 10.34 -1.36
CA LEU A 149 6.73 9.57 -0.55
C LEU A 149 6.97 9.78 0.95
N ALA A 150 8.24 9.87 1.39
CA ALA A 150 8.58 10.21 2.79
C ALA A 150 8.05 11.60 3.19
N GLY A 151 8.12 12.58 2.30
CA GLY A 151 7.55 13.92 2.53
C GLY A 151 6.03 13.88 2.74
N LEU A 152 5.33 13.07 1.96
CA LEU A 152 3.89 12.85 2.12
C LEU A 152 3.57 12.13 3.44
N ALA A 153 4.31 11.07 3.77
CA ALA A 153 4.17 10.35 5.02
C ALA A 153 4.36 11.25 6.25
N LYS A 154 5.39 12.10 6.25
CA LYS A 154 5.67 13.08 7.31
C LYS A 154 4.59 14.16 7.45
N SER A 155 3.76 14.38 6.43
CA SER A 155 2.62 15.31 6.47
C SER A 155 1.30 14.63 6.88
N SER A 156 1.23 13.29 6.90
CA SER A 156 0.01 12.54 7.23
C SER A 156 -0.23 12.50 8.74
N THR A 157 -1.45 12.84 9.16
CA THR A 157 -1.86 12.73 10.56
C THR A 157 -1.89 11.31 11.10
N LEU A 158 -1.88 10.29 10.24
CA LEU A 158 -1.86 8.89 10.65
C LEU A 158 -0.48 8.42 11.13
N ILE A 159 0.59 8.87 10.45
CA ILE A 159 1.94 8.29 10.64
C ILE A 159 3.08 9.31 10.76
N LYS A 160 2.78 10.63 10.78
CA LYS A 160 3.79 11.70 10.85
C LYS A 160 4.70 11.63 12.09
N ASP A 161 4.21 11.02 13.16
CA ASP A 161 4.91 10.82 14.43
C ASP A 161 5.77 9.54 14.47
N LYS A 162 5.75 8.74 13.41
CA LYS A 162 6.56 7.52 13.30
C LYS A 162 7.97 7.83 12.81
N HIS A 163 8.89 6.92 13.13
CA HIS A 163 10.21 6.96 12.51
C HIS A 163 10.08 6.62 11.02
N ILE A 164 10.49 7.55 10.14
CA ILE A 164 10.38 7.42 8.69
C ILE A 164 11.76 7.54 8.07
N GLU A 165 12.27 6.46 7.50
CA GLU A 165 13.55 6.38 6.81
C GLU A 165 13.35 6.28 5.30
N VAL A 166 14.29 6.78 4.51
CA VAL A 166 14.24 6.69 3.04
C VAL A 166 15.25 5.65 2.57
N ILE A 167 14.74 4.51 2.11
CA ILE A 167 15.54 3.43 1.53
C ILE A 167 14.96 3.12 0.14
N PRO A 168 15.62 3.57 -0.95
CA PRO A 168 15.16 3.29 -2.31
C PRO A 168 15.11 1.79 -2.63
N ASN A 169 14.25 1.42 -3.58
CA ASN A 169 14.26 0.06 -4.10
C ASN A 169 15.63 -0.27 -4.67
N THR A 170 16.08 -1.48 -4.39
CA THR A 170 17.37 -1.98 -4.89
C THR A 170 17.28 -2.40 -6.34
N LEU A 171 18.38 -2.24 -7.06
CA LEU A 171 18.55 -2.69 -8.42
C LEU A 171 19.87 -3.47 -8.51
N SER A 172 19.85 -4.62 -9.16
CA SER A 172 21.09 -5.38 -9.46
C SER A 172 21.88 -4.62 -10.51
N LEU A 173 23.06 -4.10 -10.15
CA LEU A 173 23.93 -3.42 -11.10
C LEU A 173 24.62 -4.38 -12.06
N ASP A 174 24.64 -5.66 -11.76
CA ASP A 174 25.14 -6.71 -12.66
C ASP A 174 24.16 -6.97 -13.82
N ASP A 175 22.85 -6.90 -13.54
CA ASP A 175 21.80 -7.10 -14.54
C ASP A 175 21.46 -5.81 -15.30
N PHE A 176 21.63 -4.64 -14.67
CA PHE A 176 21.27 -3.34 -15.23
C PHE A 176 22.50 -2.46 -15.41
N THR A 177 23.25 -2.73 -16.47
CA THR A 177 24.41 -1.93 -16.87
C THR A 177 24.02 -0.88 -17.89
N ILE A 178 24.83 0.19 -17.98
CA ILE A 178 24.65 1.22 -19.00
C ILE A 178 25.26 0.71 -20.29
N PHE A 179 24.44 0.53 -21.31
CA PHE A 179 24.86 0.14 -22.66
C PHE A 179 24.97 1.38 -23.57
N ASP A 180 25.77 1.27 -24.63
CA ASP A 180 25.79 2.30 -25.66
C ASP A 180 24.43 2.40 -26.35
N LYS A 181 23.98 3.63 -26.58
CA LYS A 181 22.66 3.92 -27.15
C LYS A 181 22.50 3.36 -28.57
N GLN A 182 23.55 3.47 -29.40
CA GLN A 182 23.48 3.06 -30.81
C GLN A 182 23.53 1.53 -30.92
N GLU A 183 24.38 0.91 -30.12
CA GLU A 183 24.47 -0.55 -30.01
C GLU A 183 23.15 -1.16 -29.52
N SER A 184 22.55 -0.59 -28.45
CA SER A 184 21.25 -1.01 -27.93
C SER A 184 20.13 -0.88 -28.97
N ARG A 185 20.13 0.23 -29.73
CA ARG A 185 19.15 0.41 -30.82
C ARG A 185 19.34 -0.59 -31.95
N GLN A 186 20.57 -0.92 -32.29
CA GLN A 186 20.85 -1.93 -33.29
C GLN A 186 20.39 -3.32 -32.83
N THR A 187 20.77 -3.72 -31.60
CA THR A 187 20.39 -5.01 -31.01
C THR A 187 18.89 -5.20 -30.92
N LEU A 188 18.15 -4.14 -30.53
CA LEU A 188 16.69 -4.15 -30.41
C LEU A 188 15.95 -3.82 -31.71
N ASN A 189 16.67 -3.64 -32.83
CA ASN A 189 16.12 -3.26 -34.12
C ASN A 189 15.23 -1.99 -34.07
N LEU A 190 15.71 -0.96 -33.33
CA LEU A 190 15.01 0.30 -33.13
C LEU A 190 15.50 1.39 -34.08
N PRO A 191 14.68 2.37 -34.45
CA PRO A 191 15.07 3.50 -35.30
C PRO A 191 16.23 4.30 -34.69
N LYS A 192 17.31 4.54 -35.45
CA LYS A 192 18.50 5.23 -34.94
C LYS A 192 18.26 6.69 -34.57
N GLU A 193 17.50 7.42 -35.39
CA GLU A 193 17.34 8.88 -35.29
C GLU A 193 16.03 9.34 -34.65
N LYS A 194 15.11 8.40 -34.32
CA LYS A 194 13.81 8.76 -33.74
C LYS A 194 13.89 8.94 -32.24
N PHE A 195 13.08 9.87 -31.69
CA PHE A 195 12.80 9.90 -30.27
C PHE A 195 11.92 8.71 -29.92
N ILE A 196 12.33 7.92 -28.90
CA ILE A 196 11.62 6.71 -28.49
C ILE A 196 11.12 6.91 -27.05
N ILE A 197 9.84 6.68 -26.85
CA ILE A 197 9.22 6.62 -25.52
C ILE A 197 8.88 5.16 -25.25
N LEU A 198 9.44 4.61 -24.18
CA LEU A 198 9.04 3.30 -23.65
C LEU A 198 7.99 3.53 -22.57
N PHE A 199 6.90 2.77 -22.66
CA PHE A 199 5.88 2.68 -21.62
C PHE A 199 5.71 1.21 -21.25
N GLY A 200 5.73 0.90 -19.94
CA GLY A 200 5.57 -0.44 -19.39
C GLY A 200 4.71 -0.45 -18.13
#